data_9c960d6f6cb3e98882d7ff2ba07c1564
#
_entry.id   9c960d6f6cb3e98882d7ff2ba07c1564
#
_cell.length_a   1.000
_cell.length_b   1.000
_cell.length_c   1.000
_cell.angle_alpha   90.00
_cell.angle_beta   90.00
_cell.angle_gamma   90.00
#
_symmetry.space_group_name_H-M   'P 1'
#
loop_
_entity.id
_entity.type
_entity.pdbx_description
1 polymer ?
#
loop_
_entity_poly.entity_id
_entity_poly.type
_entity_poly.pdbx_seq_one_letter_code
_entity_poly.pdbx_strand_id
1 'polypeptide(L)'
;MGAVVTIDDVRELALSLPRSYEALVRDRVKFRVGRIVYLAFSRDESLMGFAFPKEERQALVESEPDKFLMPKRSDQRYNWVVVRLATIDEDEMRELVLDAWRMVVPKSVAAAHLGD
;
A
#
# COMPACT_ATOMS: atom_id res chain seq x y z
N MET A 1 13.67 12.28 16.23
CA MET A 1 13.41 10.85 16.04
C MET A 1 12.11 10.67 15.28
N GLY A 2 12.19 10.03 14.14
CA GLY A 2 11.00 9.68 13.41
C GLY A 2 10.21 8.60 14.13
N ALA A 3 8.91 8.78 14.25
CA ALA A 3 8.04 7.73 14.76
C ALA A 3 8.00 6.60 13.75
N VAL A 4 7.96 5.36 14.22
CA VAL A 4 7.79 4.19 13.36
C VAL A 4 6.37 4.22 12.79
N VAL A 5 6.24 4.03 11.50
CA VAL A 5 4.92 3.95 10.85
C VAL A 5 4.23 2.65 11.29
N THR A 6 3.00 2.77 11.72
CA THR A 6 2.20 1.64 12.18
C THR A 6 0.97 1.47 11.29
N ILE A 7 0.29 0.33 11.46
CA ILE A 7 -0.97 0.09 10.76
C ILE A 7 -2.01 1.18 11.08
N ASP A 8 -1.99 1.73 12.29
CA ASP A 8 -2.93 2.78 12.67
C ASP A 8 -2.71 4.06 11.88
N ASP A 9 -1.45 4.41 11.59
CA ASP A 9 -1.13 5.55 10.74
C ASP A 9 -1.66 5.35 9.32
N VAL A 10 -1.48 4.15 8.78
CA VAL A 10 -1.97 3.79 7.45
C VAL A 10 -3.50 3.80 7.44
N ARG A 11 -4.13 3.23 8.46
CA ARG A 11 -5.59 3.18 8.58
C ARG A 11 -6.21 4.56 8.55
N GLU A 12 -5.64 5.49 9.30
CA GLU A 12 -6.13 6.86 9.35
C GLU A 12 -6.15 7.49 7.96
N LEU A 13 -5.06 7.34 7.21
CA LEU A 13 -4.99 7.86 5.86
C LEU A 13 -5.94 7.12 4.92
N ALA A 14 -5.89 5.79 4.92
CA ALA A 14 -6.67 4.98 3.98
C ALA A 14 -8.17 5.21 4.13
N LEU A 15 -8.66 5.33 5.37
CA LEU A 15 -10.09 5.56 5.62
C LEU A 15 -10.53 6.98 5.26
N SER A 16 -9.60 7.90 5.08
CA SER A 16 -9.91 9.25 4.60
C SER A 16 -10.03 9.32 3.07
N LEU A 17 -9.59 8.28 2.36
CA LEU A 17 -9.58 8.28 0.90
C LEU A 17 -10.94 7.84 0.33
N PRO A 18 -11.43 8.52 -0.73
CA PRO A 18 -12.70 8.17 -1.35
C PRO A 18 -12.77 6.69 -1.75
N ARG A 19 -13.90 6.07 -1.48
CA ARG A 19 -14.23 4.68 -1.84
C ARG A 19 -13.39 3.60 -1.16
N SER A 20 -12.47 4.00 -0.27
CA SER A 20 -11.61 3.06 0.46
C SER A 20 -12.34 2.55 1.70
N TYR A 21 -12.21 1.26 1.98
CA TYR A 21 -12.76 0.67 3.20
C TYR A 21 -11.87 -0.44 3.70
N GLU A 22 -11.96 -0.71 4.99
CA GLU A 22 -11.18 -1.75 5.64
C GLU A 22 -11.93 -3.08 5.65
N ALA A 23 -11.20 -4.17 5.45
CA ALA A 23 -11.75 -5.52 5.54
C ALA A 23 -10.78 -6.39 6.31
N LEU A 24 -11.32 -7.32 7.11
CA LEU A 24 -10.51 -8.31 7.81
C LEU A 24 -10.72 -9.66 7.12
N VAL A 25 -9.63 -10.22 6.58
CA VAL A 25 -9.68 -11.48 5.85
C VAL A 25 -8.64 -12.42 6.44
N ARG A 26 -9.10 -13.50 7.07
CA ARG A 26 -8.24 -14.52 7.70
C ARG A 26 -7.24 -13.88 8.68
N ASP A 27 -7.73 -12.98 9.53
CA ASP A 27 -6.97 -12.25 10.55
C ASP A 27 -5.95 -11.27 9.97
N ARG A 28 -6.09 -10.90 8.70
CA ARG A 28 -5.23 -9.88 8.07
C ARG A 28 -6.06 -8.69 7.67
N VAL A 29 -5.56 -7.50 7.99
CA VAL A 29 -6.20 -6.25 7.61
C VAL A 29 -5.89 -5.96 6.14
N LYS A 30 -6.94 -5.61 5.39
CA LYS A 30 -6.82 -5.21 3.99
C LYS A 30 -7.64 -3.95 3.75
N PHE A 31 -7.21 -3.15 2.79
CA PHE A 31 -8.00 -1.99 2.36
C PHE A 31 -8.38 -2.19 0.90
N ARG A 32 -9.63 -1.92 0.59
CA ARG A 32 -10.22 -2.18 -0.72
C ARG A 32 -10.89 -0.95 -1.28
N VAL A 33 -10.95 -0.89 -2.62
CA VAL A 33 -11.85 -0.04 -3.37
C VAL A 33 -12.70 -1.01 -4.20
N GLY A 34 -14.01 -1.04 -3.97
CA GLY A 34 -14.84 -2.07 -4.56
C GLY A 34 -14.38 -3.45 -4.12
N ARG A 35 -14.00 -4.30 -5.08
CA ARG A 35 -13.48 -5.64 -4.79
C ARG A 35 -11.96 -5.72 -4.88
N ILE A 36 -11.31 -4.61 -5.19
CA ILE A 36 -9.88 -4.60 -5.43
C ILE A 36 -9.14 -4.25 -4.14
N VAL A 37 -8.26 -5.14 -3.71
CA VAL A 37 -7.37 -4.89 -2.57
C VAL A 37 -6.21 -4.03 -3.06
N TYR A 38 -5.98 -2.87 -2.41
CA TYR A 38 -4.83 -2.04 -2.77
C TYR A 38 -3.80 -1.95 -1.64
N LEU A 39 -4.16 -2.36 -0.42
CA LEU A 39 -3.23 -2.51 0.72
C LEU A 39 -3.57 -3.80 1.45
N ALA A 40 -2.54 -4.52 1.91
CA ALA A 40 -2.73 -5.71 2.72
C ALA A 40 -1.58 -5.84 3.72
N PHE A 41 -1.90 -6.21 4.94
CA PHE A 41 -0.89 -6.31 6.01
C PHE A 41 -0.61 -7.76 6.36
N SER A 42 0.63 -8.03 6.78
CA SER A 42 0.98 -9.31 7.38
C SER A 42 0.26 -9.42 8.74
N ARG A 43 0.18 -10.65 9.28
CA ARG A 43 -0.51 -10.87 10.56
C ARG A 43 0.14 -10.11 11.71
N ASP A 44 1.46 -9.99 11.70
CA ASP A 44 2.18 -9.25 12.72
C ASP A 44 2.21 -7.74 12.42
N GLU A 45 1.62 -7.33 11.30
CA GLU A 45 1.50 -5.92 10.88
C GLU A 45 2.83 -5.22 10.62
N SER A 46 3.90 -5.98 10.43
CA SER A 46 5.21 -5.43 10.12
C SER A 46 5.42 -5.16 8.64
N LEU A 47 4.67 -5.86 7.78
CA LEU A 47 4.77 -5.75 6.33
C LEU A 47 3.48 -5.23 5.74
N MET A 48 3.61 -4.32 4.77
CA MET A 48 2.47 -3.82 4.02
C MET A 48 2.67 -4.12 2.53
N GLY A 49 1.78 -4.94 1.98
CA GLY A 49 1.68 -5.11 0.54
C GLY A 49 0.84 -3.98 -0.03
N PHE A 50 1.19 -3.49 -1.21
CA PHE A 50 0.46 -2.39 -1.83
C PHE A 50 0.48 -2.48 -3.35
N ALA A 51 -0.53 -1.89 -3.99
CA ALA A 51 -0.63 -1.87 -5.44
C ALA A 51 0.52 -1.05 -6.02
N PHE A 52 1.23 -1.61 -6.99
CA PHE A 52 2.39 -1.01 -7.61
C PHE A 52 2.63 -1.67 -8.96
N PRO A 53 3.00 -0.90 -10.01
CA PRO A 53 3.21 -1.50 -11.33
C PRO A 53 4.27 -2.60 -11.30
N LYS A 54 3.88 -3.81 -11.69
CA LYS A 54 4.79 -4.97 -11.62
C LYS A 54 6.01 -4.81 -12.52
N GLU A 55 5.89 -4.02 -13.58
CA GLU A 55 7.00 -3.76 -14.52
C GLU A 55 8.09 -2.92 -13.86
N GLU A 56 7.77 -2.19 -12.80
CA GLU A 56 8.71 -1.29 -12.13
C GLU A 56 9.20 -1.83 -10.79
N ARG A 57 8.58 -2.90 -10.28
CA ARG A 57 8.89 -3.36 -8.92
C ARG A 57 10.28 -3.95 -8.77
N GLN A 58 10.81 -4.62 -9.79
CA GLN A 58 12.16 -5.18 -9.69
C GLN A 58 13.18 -4.07 -9.46
N ALA A 59 13.07 -2.98 -10.20
CA ALA A 59 13.95 -1.83 -10.03
C ALA A 59 13.81 -1.23 -8.64
N LEU A 60 12.59 -1.13 -8.13
CA LEU A 60 12.34 -0.62 -6.78
C LEU A 60 12.98 -1.50 -5.72
N VAL A 61 12.76 -2.80 -5.78
CA VAL A 61 13.31 -3.76 -4.81
C VAL A 61 14.84 -3.76 -4.86
N GLU A 62 15.42 -3.72 -6.06
CA GLU A 62 16.87 -3.69 -6.22
C GLU A 62 17.49 -2.39 -5.72
N SER A 63 16.78 -1.26 -5.87
CA SER A 63 17.28 0.04 -5.41
C SER A 63 17.29 0.17 -3.89
N GLU A 64 16.35 -0.47 -3.21
CA GLU A 64 16.22 -0.37 -1.75
C GLU A 64 15.80 -1.72 -1.16
N PRO A 65 16.69 -2.73 -1.22
CA PRO A 65 16.34 -4.09 -0.79
C PRO A 65 16.07 -4.22 0.72
N ASP A 66 16.50 -3.25 1.52
CA ASP A 66 16.22 -3.24 2.95
C ASP A 66 14.80 -2.77 3.25
N LYS A 67 14.16 -2.08 2.31
CA LYS A 67 12.80 -1.55 2.46
C LYS A 67 11.77 -2.41 1.75
N PHE A 68 12.03 -2.75 0.49
CA PHE A 68 11.04 -3.38 -0.38
C PHE A 68 11.36 -4.83 -0.64
N LEU A 69 10.29 -5.63 -0.73
CA LEU A 69 10.38 -7.08 -0.94
C LEU A 69 9.51 -7.47 -2.12
N MET A 70 9.99 -8.43 -2.90
CA MET A 70 9.13 -9.05 -3.89
C MET A 70 7.97 -9.74 -3.20
N PRO A 71 6.76 -9.69 -3.77
CA PRO A 71 5.64 -10.44 -3.21
C PRO A 71 5.92 -11.94 -3.36
N LYS A 72 5.21 -12.76 -2.57
CA LYS A 72 5.34 -14.20 -2.70
C LYS A 72 5.00 -14.62 -4.12
N ARG A 73 5.52 -15.76 -4.54
CA ARG A 73 5.46 -16.19 -5.94
C ARG A 73 4.04 -16.18 -6.52
N SER A 74 3.05 -16.60 -5.75
CA SER A 74 1.66 -16.63 -6.21
C SER A 74 1.08 -15.25 -6.48
N ASP A 75 1.64 -14.20 -5.89
CA ASP A 75 1.17 -12.83 -6.05
C ASP A 75 1.96 -12.03 -7.10
N GLN A 76 3.04 -12.60 -7.66
CA GLN A 76 3.89 -11.87 -8.59
C GLN A 76 3.23 -11.55 -9.93
N ARG A 77 2.14 -12.23 -10.25
CA ARG A 77 1.34 -11.93 -11.45
C ARG A 77 0.54 -10.63 -11.32
N TYR A 78 0.37 -10.15 -10.10
CA TYR A 78 -0.39 -8.93 -9.83
C TYR A 78 0.53 -7.71 -9.76
N ASN A 79 -0.04 -6.53 -9.89
CA ASN A 79 0.64 -5.25 -9.63
C ASN A 79 0.76 -5.07 -8.13
N TRP A 80 1.82 -5.62 -7.55
CA TRP A 80 1.96 -5.71 -6.10
C TRP A 80 3.43 -5.72 -5.68
N VAL A 81 3.75 -5.02 -4.58
CA VAL A 81 5.06 -5.07 -3.94
C VAL A 81 4.84 -4.94 -2.42
N VAL A 82 5.85 -5.30 -1.64
CA VAL A 82 5.77 -5.31 -0.18
C VAL A 82 6.82 -4.38 0.40
N VAL A 83 6.46 -3.66 1.47
CA VAL A 83 7.38 -2.77 2.19
C VAL A 83 7.41 -3.12 3.66
N ARG A 84 8.60 -2.98 4.27
CA ARG A 84 8.76 -3.10 5.72
C ARG A 84 8.38 -1.76 6.36
N LEU A 85 7.31 -1.74 7.15
CA LEU A 85 6.81 -0.49 7.74
C LEU A 85 7.85 0.19 8.63
N ALA A 86 8.70 -0.58 9.30
CA ALA A 86 9.73 -0.02 10.17
C ALA A 86 10.82 0.77 9.43
N THR A 87 10.89 0.67 8.11
CA THR A 87 11.95 1.30 7.32
C THR A 87 11.51 2.57 6.61
N ILE A 88 10.24 2.96 6.74
CA ILE A 88 9.70 4.15 6.07
C ILE A 88 9.19 5.15 7.10
N ASP A 89 9.18 6.42 6.71
CA ASP A 89 8.58 7.47 7.52
C ASP A 89 7.14 7.76 7.05
N GLU A 90 6.49 8.70 7.73
CA GLU A 90 5.11 9.04 7.41
C GLU A 90 4.96 9.61 6.00
N ASP A 91 5.88 10.46 5.57
CA ASP A 91 5.82 11.06 4.23
C ASP A 91 5.93 9.99 3.15
N GLU A 92 6.85 9.07 3.28
CA GLU A 92 7.01 7.97 2.35
C GLU A 92 5.78 7.05 2.36
N MET A 93 5.25 6.76 3.53
CA MET A 93 4.02 5.97 3.67
C MET A 93 2.87 6.62 2.91
N ARG A 94 2.69 7.93 3.07
CA ARG A 94 1.62 8.65 2.37
C ARG A 94 1.75 8.54 0.86
N GLU A 95 2.97 8.69 0.34
CA GLU A 95 3.22 8.55 -1.10
C GLU A 95 2.85 7.14 -1.60
N LEU A 96 3.29 6.12 -0.88
CA LEU A 96 3.02 4.74 -1.29
C LEU A 96 1.52 4.42 -1.26
N VAL A 97 0.83 4.86 -0.22
CA VAL A 97 -0.61 4.61 -0.07
C VAL A 97 -1.40 5.37 -1.13
N LEU A 98 -1.09 6.66 -1.36
CA LEU A 98 -1.80 7.46 -2.34
C LEU A 98 -1.59 6.92 -3.76
N ASP A 99 -0.37 6.54 -4.10
CA ASP A 99 -0.09 5.97 -5.42
C ASP A 99 -0.80 4.62 -5.61
N ALA A 100 -0.85 3.79 -4.58
CA ALA A 100 -1.57 2.53 -4.63
C ALA A 100 -3.08 2.76 -4.82
N TRP A 101 -3.64 3.71 -4.08
CA TRP A 101 -5.05 4.09 -4.19
C TRP A 101 -5.40 4.61 -5.60
N ARG A 102 -4.52 5.45 -6.18
CA ARG A 102 -4.71 5.97 -7.54
C ARG A 102 -4.85 4.84 -8.57
N MET A 103 -4.21 3.71 -8.36
CA MET A 103 -4.26 2.59 -9.29
C MET A 103 -5.61 1.89 -9.31
N VAL A 104 -6.42 2.06 -8.27
CA VAL A 104 -7.65 1.29 -8.08
C VAL A 104 -8.93 2.14 -8.14
N VAL A 105 -8.81 3.46 -8.27
CA VAL A 105 -9.96 4.35 -8.44
C VAL A 105 -9.97 4.94 -9.85
N PRO A 106 -11.15 5.37 -10.35
CA PRO A 106 -11.19 6.11 -11.61
C PRO A 106 -10.35 7.38 -11.53
N LYS A 107 -9.76 7.77 -12.65
CA LYS A 107 -8.91 8.97 -12.71
C LYS A 107 -9.64 10.22 -12.23
N SER A 108 -10.95 10.33 -12.52
CA SER A 108 -11.74 11.48 -12.08
C SER A 108 -11.83 11.56 -10.55
N VAL A 109 -11.91 10.42 -9.88
CA VAL A 109 -11.97 10.37 -8.41
C VAL A 109 -10.64 10.80 -7.83
N ALA A 110 -9.53 10.30 -8.36
CA ALA A 110 -8.20 10.69 -7.91
C ALA A 110 -7.95 12.18 -8.13
N ALA A 111 -8.29 12.70 -9.32
CA ALA A 111 -8.10 14.10 -9.65
C ALA A 111 -8.91 15.01 -8.71
N ALA A 112 -10.16 14.67 -8.46
CA ALA A 112 -11.02 15.46 -7.58
C ALA A 112 -10.48 15.52 -6.14
N HIS A 113 -9.95 14.41 -5.65
CA HIS A 113 -9.43 14.33 -4.28
C HIS A 113 -8.06 15.00 -4.13
N LEU A 114 -7.18 14.82 -5.11
CA LEU A 114 -5.81 15.29 -5.04
C LEU A 114 -5.61 16.67 -5.65
N GLY A 115 -6.63 17.24 -6.27
CA GLY A 115 -6.55 18.57 -6.89
C GLY A 115 -5.80 18.60 -8.22
N ASP A 116 -5.69 17.47 -8.86
CA ASP A 116 -4.99 17.36 -10.15
C ASP A 116 -5.87 17.83 -11.33
#